data_688db8870ee9b64a910b3714737ec47d
#
_entry.id   688db8870ee9b64a910b3714737ec47d
#
_cell.length_a   1.000
_cell.length_b   1.000
_cell.length_c   1.000
_cell.angle_alpha   90.00
_cell.angle_beta   90.00
_cell.angle_gamma   90.00
#
_symmetry.space_group_name_H-M   'P 1'
#
loop_
_entity.id
_entity.type
_entity.pdbx_description
1 polymer ?
#
loop_
_entity_poly.entity_id
_entity_poly.type
_entity_poly.pdbx_seq_one_letter_code
_entity_poly.pdbx_strand_id
1 'polypeptide(L)'
;MEFMEELKMKLKNPILIVTDIDKTVEFCKKVLGLRVIMDFGANKTLTGGLSLQTVETYRDFIDMSDISFGGNNFEVYFEEDDFNKFVNRLEECDIEYVHPVKEHSWGQRVVRFYDPDKHIIEVGENLTFVCKRYLDSGMTPEQVAEQMDVPIKFVNACIR
;
A
#
# COMPACT_ATOMS: atom_id res chain seq x y z
N MET A 1 24.85 25.73 -21.90
CA MET A 1 23.77 24.74 -21.69
C MET A 1 24.43 23.49 -21.12
N GLU A 2 24.29 23.27 -19.84
CA GLU A 2 24.71 21.99 -19.23
C GLU A 2 23.78 20.91 -19.74
N PHE A 3 24.32 19.96 -20.48
CA PHE A 3 23.57 18.74 -20.78
C PHE A 3 23.49 17.92 -19.47
N MET A 4 22.34 17.89 -18.85
CA MET A 4 22.10 16.92 -17.77
C MET A 4 22.19 15.52 -18.39
N GLU A 5 23.23 14.79 -18.01
CA GLU A 5 23.36 13.39 -18.38
C GLU A 5 22.14 12.64 -17.85
N GLU A 6 21.43 11.92 -18.69
CA GLU A 6 20.22 11.20 -18.31
C GLU A 6 20.59 10.11 -17.30
N LEU A 7 20.03 10.21 -16.08
CA LEU A 7 20.26 9.22 -15.04
C LEU A 7 19.64 7.89 -15.45
N LYS A 8 20.43 6.82 -15.38
CA LYS A 8 20.00 5.44 -15.67
C LYS A 8 19.50 4.69 -14.42
N MET A 9 19.36 5.41 -13.33
CA MET A 9 18.86 4.87 -12.07
C MET A 9 17.39 4.45 -12.20
N LYS A 10 17.04 3.29 -11.61
CA LYS A 10 15.67 2.77 -11.59
C LYS A 10 15.25 2.50 -10.16
N LEU A 11 14.05 2.97 -9.79
CA LEU A 11 13.43 2.53 -8.56
C LEU A 11 13.12 1.04 -8.67
N LYS A 12 13.68 0.23 -7.78
CA LYS A 12 13.46 -1.23 -7.79
C LYS A 12 12.37 -1.63 -6.80
N ASN A 13 12.57 -1.33 -5.53
CA ASN A 13 11.68 -1.77 -4.46
C ASN A 13 11.70 -0.78 -3.29
N PRO A 14 10.56 -0.49 -2.67
CA PRO A 14 10.53 -0.09 -1.27
C PRO A 14 10.91 -1.31 -0.41
N ILE A 15 11.61 -1.08 0.70
CA ILE A 15 12.08 -2.14 1.60
C ILE A 15 11.55 -1.85 3.01
N LEU A 16 10.78 -2.77 3.57
CA LEU A 16 10.41 -2.75 4.97
C LEU A 16 11.44 -3.49 5.80
N ILE A 17 11.90 -2.85 6.86
CA ILE A 17 12.81 -3.46 7.83
C ILE A 17 11.96 -4.18 8.86
N VAL A 18 12.27 -5.47 9.11
CA VAL A 18 11.43 -6.35 9.91
C VAL A 18 12.25 -7.09 10.96
N THR A 19 11.63 -7.35 12.12
CA THR A 19 12.29 -8.08 13.22
C THR A 19 12.25 -9.59 13.04
N ASP A 20 11.17 -10.09 12.41
CA ASP A 20 11.00 -11.51 12.10
C ASP A 20 10.43 -11.63 10.67
N ILE A 21 11.31 -11.94 9.71
CA ILE A 21 10.93 -11.94 8.29
C ILE A 21 9.90 -13.02 7.96
N ASP A 22 9.97 -14.17 8.61
CA ASP A 22 9.02 -15.27 8.36
C ASP A 22 7.63 -14.92 8.90
N LYS A 23 7.57 -14.27 10.06
CA LYS A 23 6.32 -13.75 10.63
C LYS A 23 5.68 -12.71 9.71
N THR A 24 6.48 -11.80 9.16
CA THR A 24 5.97 -10.78 8.23
C THR A 24 5.53 -11.39 6.90
N VAL A 25 6.26 -12.38 6.39
CA VAL A 25 5.84 -13.13 5.18
C VAL A 25 4.48 -13.79 5.40
N GLU A 26 4.29 -14.45 6.54
CA GLU A 26 3.01 -15.10 6.85
C GLU A 26 1.87 -14.09 7.01
N PHE A 27 2.13 -12.95 7.65
CA PHE A 27 1.20 -11.84 7.73
C PHE A 27 0.79 -11.34 6.33
N CYS A 28 1.78 -11.06 5.48
CA CYS A 28 1.52 -10.55 4.12
C CYS A 28 0.74 -11.56 3.28
N LYS A 29 1.01 -12.86 3.44
CA LYS A 29 0.28 -13.92 2.76
C LYS A 29 -1.17 -14.01 3.24
N LYS A 30 -1.38 -14.05 4.55
CA LYS A 30 -2.69 -14.24 5.17
C LYS A 30 -3.60 -13.02 5.01
N VAL A 31 -3.06 -11.83 5.24
CA VAL A 31 -3.83 -10.57 5.27
C VAL A 31 -3.92 -9.92 3.90
N LEU A 32 -2.80 -9.88 3.16
CA LEU A 32 -2.68 -9.12 1.91
C LEU A 32 -2.67 -10.01 0.65
N GLY A 33 -2.60 -11.32 0.82
CA GLY A 33 -2.54 -12.25 -0.32
C GLY A 33 -1.23 -12.20 -1.11
N LEU A 34 -0.16 -11.63 -0.54
CA LEU A 34 1.13 -11.54 -1.19
C LEU A 34 1.92 -12.85 -1.05
N ARG A 35 2.78 -13.12 -2.01
CA ARG A 35 3.64 -14.31 -2.04
C ARG A 35 5.10 -13.89 -2.24
N VAL A 36 6.02 -14.67 -1.69
CA VAL A 36 7.46 -14.51 -1.97
C VAL A 36 7.73 -14.89 -3.42
N ILE A 37 8.34 -13.98 -4.17
CA ILE A 37 8.77 -14.20 -5.57
C ILE A 37 10.29 -14.25 -5.70
N MET A 38 11.03 -13.74 -4.71
CA MET A 38 12.48 -13.79 -4.66
C MET A 38 12.91 -13.95 -3.20
N ASP A 39 13.73 -14.94 -2.91
CA ASP A 39 14.17 -15.28 -1.55
C ASP A 39 15.69 -15.32 -1.49
N PHE A 40 16.28 -14.35 -0.78
CA PHE A 40 17.72 -14.31 -0.46
C PHE A 40 17.98 -14.54 1.04
N GLY A 41 17.06 -15.19 1.75
CA GLY A 41 17.16 -15.42 3.19
C GLY A 41 16.79 -14.17 4.00
N ALA A 42 17.77 -13.32 4.28
CA ALA A 42 17.58 -12.09 5.04
C ALA A 42 16.84 -10.97 4.25
N ASN A 43 16.71 -11.13 2.95
CA ASN A 43 15.93 -10.26 2.07
C ASN A 43 14.97 -11.11 1.25
N LYS A 44 13.71 -10.70 1.20
CA LYS A 44 12.68 -11.36 0.39
C LYS A 44 11.86 -10.31 -0.35
N THR A 45 11.57 -10.58 -1.61
CA THR A 45 10.67 -9.74 -2.42
C THR A 45 9.34 -10.44 -2.58
N LEU A 46 8.27 -9.70 -2.34
CA LEU A 46 6.90 -10.17 -2.44
C LEU A 46 6.27 -9.74 -3.78
N THR A 47 5.19 -10.40 -4.16
CA THR A 47 4.39 -9.99 -5.33
C THR A 47 4.05 -8.51 -5.24
N GLY A 48 4.14 -7.79 -6.36
CA GLY A 48 3.95 -6.34 -6.42
C GLY A 48 5.21 -5.52 -6.16
N GLY A 49 6.32 -6.16 -5.71
CA GLY A 49 7.62 -5.51 -5.59
C GLY A 49 7.95 -4.97 -4.19
N LEU A 50 7.14 -5.28 -3.19
CA LEU A 50 7.49 -4.97 -1.79
C LEU A 50 8.59 -5.91 -1.32
N SER A 51 9.68 -5.36 -0.81
CA SER A 51 10.78 -6.15 -0.23
C SER A 51 10.81 -6.05 1.29
N LEU A 52 11.29 -7.13 1.90
CA LEU A 52 11.51 -7.23 3.34
C LEU A 52 13.00 -7.45 3.60
N GLN A 53 13.55 -6.82 4.62
CA GLN A 53 14.93 -6.97 5.05
C GLN A 53 14.97 -7.18 6.55
N THR A 54 15.73 -8.18 7.02
CA THR A 54 15.89 -8.36 8.47
C THR A 54 16.61 -7.19 9.11
N VAL A 55 16.19 -6.80 10.31
CA VAL A 55 16.77 -5.68 11.04
C VAL A 55 18.25 -5.94 11.40
N GLU A 56 18.63 -7.19 11.66
CA GLU A 56 20.01 -7.57 11.98
C GLU A 56 20.96 -7.22 10.82
N THR A 57 20.62 -7.66 9.61
CA THR A 57 21.44 -7.37 8.43
C THR A 57 21.39 -5.90 8.06
N TYR A 58 20.23 -5.25 8.25
CA TYR A 58 20.08 -3.83 7.95
C TYR A 58 20.94 -2.93 8.83
N ARG A 59 21.06 -3.25 10.13
CA ARG A 59 21.99 -2.55 11.05
C ARG A 59 23.41 -2.52 10.52
N ASP A 60 23.89 -3.67 10.04
CA ASP A 60 25.23 -3.78 9.45
C ASP A 60 25.35 -2.98 8.15
N PHE A 61 24.30 -2.96 7.32
CA PHE A 61 24.33 -2.26 6.05
C PHE A 61 24.42 -0.74 6.20
N ILE A 62 23.80 -0.18 7.22
CA ILE A 62 23.77 1.27 7.45
C ILE A 62 24.75 1.73 8.53
N ASP A 63 25.51 0.82 9.11
CA ASP A 63 26.45 1.11 10.22
C ASP A 63 25.77 1.80 11.41
N MET A 64 24.52 1.40 11.72
CA MET A 64 23.74 1.93 12.84
C MET A 64 23.12 0.79 13.64
N SER A 65 23.13 0.91 14.97
CA SER A 65 22.48 -0.05 15.87
C SER A 65 21.03 0.32 16.22
N ASP A 66 20.72 1.61 16.24
CA ASP A 66 19.40 2.13 16.62
C ASP A 66 18.45 2.17 15.41
N ILE A 67 17.51 1.24 15.41
CA ILE A 67 16.43 1.20 14.44
C ILE A 67 15.12 1.40 15.17
N SER A 68 14.40 2.46 14.80
CA SER A 68 13.09 2.78 15.39
C SER A 68 11.96 2.27 14.51
N PHE A 69 10.92 1.72 15.14
CA PHE A 69 9.68 1.28 14.50
C PHE A 69 8.51 2.14 14.97
N GLY A 70 7.44 2.18 14.17
CA GLY A 70 6.20 2.84 14.55
C GLY A 70 6.23 4.37 14.47
N GLY A 71 7.05 4.94 13.59
CA GLY A 71 7.14 6.39 13.38
C GLY A 71 5.94 7.01 12.67
N ASN A 72 5.03 6.22 12.10
CA ASN A 72 3.80 6.64 11.42
C ASN A 72 4.02 7.61 10.24
N ASN A 73 5.21 7.61 9.65
CA ASN A 73 5.60 8.51 8.55
C ASN A 73 5.82 7.78 7.23
N PHE A 74 5.36 6.55 7.13
CA PHE A 74 5.44 5.71 5.94
C PHE A 74 4.26 4.74 5.90
N GLU A 75 3.68 4.57 4.74
CA GLU A 75 2.64 3.56 4.53
C GLU A 75 2.80 2.86 3.18
N VAL A 76 2.31 1.63 3.13
CA VAL A 76 2.16 0.86 1.88
C VAL A 76 0.69 0.88 1.50
N TYR A 77 0.39 1.41 0.33
CA TYR A 77 -0.97 1.58 -0.18
C TYR A 77 -1.37 0.45 -1.12
N PHE A 78 -2.56 -0.11 -0.88
CA PHE A 78 -3.18 -1.12 -1.72
C PHE A 78 -4.57 -0.66 -2.13
N GLU A 79 -5.00 -1.03 -3.33
CA GLU A 79 -6.39 -0.92 -3.75
C GLU A 79 -7.02 -2.30 -3.86
N GLU A 80 -8.27 -2.42 -3.37
CA GLU A 80 -9.03 -3.66 -3.35
C GLU A 80 -10.33 -3.48 -4.13
N ASP A 81 -10.60 -4.40 -5.05
CA ASP A 81 -11.79 -4.36 -5.89
C ASP A 81 -13.04 -4.79 -5.11
N ASP A 82 -12.91 -5.78 -4.22
CA ASP A 82 -13.99 -6.23 -3.32
C ASP A 82 -13.66 -5.82 -1.88
N PHE A 83 -13.80 -4.53 -1.62
CA PHE A 83 -13.45 -3.95 -0.33
C PHE A 83 -14.26 -4.53 0.83
N ASN A 84 -15.56 -4.80 0.64
CA ASN A 84 -16.39 -5.39 1.68
C ASN A 84 -15.91 -6.80 2.09
N LYS A 85 -15.59 -7.62 1.12
CA LYS A 85 -15.04 -8.96 1.36
C LYS A 85 -13.71 -8.90 2.09
N PHE A 86 -12.84 -7.96 1.68
CA PHE A 86 -11.56 -7.74 2.35
C PHE A 86 -11.75 -7.34 3.82
N VAL A 87 -12.62 -6.36 4.10
CA VAL A 87 -12.88 -5.90 5.48
C VAL A 87 -13.42 -7.03 6.35
N ASN A 88 -14.35 -7.82 5.84
CA ASN A 88 -14.89 -8.97 6.58
C ASN A 88 -13.80 -9.99 6.92
N ARG A 89 -12.90 -10.27 5.97
CA ARG A 89 -11.77 -11.15 6.22
C ARG A 89 -10.78 -10.56 7.21
N LEU A 90 -10.55 -9.24 7.14
CA LEU A 90 -9.64 -8.53 8.03
C LEU A 90 -10.10 -8.60 9.49
N GLU A 91 -11.41 -8.53 9.74
CA GLU A 91 -12.00 -8.66 11.08
C GLU A 91 -11.75 -10.03 11.72
N GLU A 92 -11.51 -11.06 10.92
CA GLU A 92 -11.16 -12.40 11.39
C GLU A 92 -9.65 -12.56 11.71
N CYS A 93 -8.86 -11.57 11.38
CA CYS A 93 -7.41 -11.58 11.62
C CYS A 93 -7.07 -10.85 12.93
N ASP A 94 -6.03 -11.34 13.61
CA ASP A 94 -5.46 -10.66 14.78
C ASP A 94 -4.54 -9.53 14.32
N ILE A 95 -5.10 -8.34 14.18
CA ILE A 95 -4.40 -7.14 13.72
C ILE A 95 -4.68 -5.94 14.63
N GLU A 96 -3.75 -5.00 14.62
CA GLU A 96 -3.93 -3.71 15.29
C GLU A 96 -4.30 -2.65 14.26
N TYR A 97 -5.47 -2.04 14.43
CA TYR A 97 -5.93 -0.96 13.55
C TYR A 97 -5.27 0.37 13.91
N VAL A 98 -4.92 1.15 12.87
CA VAL A 98 -4.65 2.58 13.02
C VAL A 98 -5.98 3.32 13.21
N HIS A 99 -6.95 3.01 12.39
CA HIS A 99 -8.34 3.47 12.48
C HIS A 99 -9.28 2.46 11.80
N PRO A 100 -10.55 2.42 12.19
CA PRO A 100 -11.53 1.57 11.51
C PRO A 100 -11.80 2.10 10.08
N VAL A 101 -12.60 1.34 9.31
CA VAL A 101 -13.03 1.79 7.99
C VAL A 101 -13.63 3.19 8.09
N LYS A 102 -13.15 4.08 7.22
CA LYS A 102 -13.71 5.42 7.04
C LYS A 102 -13.78 5.78 5.57
N GLU A 103 -14.67 6.70 5.24
CA GLU A 103 -14.78 7.25 3.89
C GLU A 103 -14.13 8.62 3.83
N HIS A 104 -13.24 8.81 2.86
CA HIS A 104 -12.66 10.11 2.55
C HIS A 104 -13.64 11.00 1.79
N SER A 105 -13.39 12.32 1.76
CA SER A 105 -14.24 13.30 1.08
C SER A 105 -14.42 13.03 -0.41
N TRP A 106 -13.50 12.31 -1.03
CA TRP A 106 -13.59 11.89 -2.44
C TRP A 106 -14.37 10.57 -2.65
N GLY A 107 -15.02 10.04 -1.59
CA GLY A 107 -15.91 8.90 -1.67
C GLY A 107 -15.23 7.54 -1.59
N GLN A 108 -13.92 7.49 -1.38
CA GLN A 108 -13.19 6.25 -1.20
C GLN A 108 -13.24 5.80 0.25
N ARG A 109 -13.68 4.58 0.50
CA ARG A 109 -13.52 3.94 1.81
C ARG A 109 -12.12 3.36 1.92
N VAL A 110 -11.51 3.52 3.09
CA VAL A 110 -10.17 3.03 3.41
C VAL A 110 -10.14 2.45 4.82
N VAL A 111 -9.19 1.57 5.05
CA VAL A 111 -8.81 1.08 6.38
C VAL A 111 -7.30 1.09 6.50
N ARG A 112 -6.79 1.48 7.67
CA ARG A 112 -5.35 1.42 7.96
C ARG A 112 -5.11 0.55 9.19
N PHE A 113 -4.09 -0.27 9.11
CA PHE A 113 -3.68 -1.18 10.18
C PHE A 113 -2.17 -1.36 10.16
N TYR A 114 -1.64 -1.95 11.22
CA TYR A 114 -0.22 -2.20 11.35
C TYR A 114 0.16 -3.61 10.92
N ASP A 115 1.34 -3.73 10.32
CA ASP A 115 2.03 -5.00 10.19
C ASP A 115 2.68 -5.37 11.55
N PRO A 116 3.35 -6.55 11.68
CA PRO A 116 3.95 -6.95 12.96
C PRO A 116 5.00 -5.99 13.55
N ASP A 117 5.61 -5.14 12.73
CA ASP A 117 6.64 -4.18 13.13
C ASP A 117 6.15 -2.71 13.11
N LYS A 118 4.84 -2.50 13.11
CA LYS A 118 4.24 -1.15 13.15
C LYS A 118 4.44 -0.32 11.87
N HIS A 119 4.62 -0.96 10.74
CA HIS A 119 4.45 -0.25 9.46
C HIS A 119 2.96 -0.12 9.15
N ILE A 120 2.57 1.03 8.65
CA ILE A 120 1.16 1.27 8.28
C ILE A 120 0.87 0.64 6.92
N ILE A 121 -0.20 -0.14 6.88
CA ILE A 121 -0.79 -0.67 5.66
C ILE A 121 -2.11 0.05 5.44
N GLU A 122 -2.27 0.69 4.28
CA GLU A 122 -3.53 1.25 3.84
C GLU A 122 -4.13 0.38 2.74
N VAL A 123 -5.37 -0.04 2.93
CA VAL A 123 -6.16 -0.67 1.88
C VAL A 123 -7.38 0.20 1.60
N GLY A 124 -7.50 0.66 0.38
CA GLY A 124 -8.61 1.48 -0.09
C GLY A 124 -9.41 0.80 -1.18
N GLU A 125 -10.64 1.28 -1.39
CA GLU A 125 -11.41 0.91 -2.57
C GLU A 125 -10.64 1.30 -3.84
N ASN A 126 -10.71 0.46 -4.88
CA ASN A 126 -10.22 0.82 -6.20
C ASN A 126 -10.85 2.14 -6.67
N LEU A 127 -10.03 3.16 -6.90
CA LEU A 127 -10.50 4.50 -7.28
C LEU A 127 -11.29 4.51 -8.58
N THR A 128 -10.98 3.60 -9.51
CA THR A 128 -11.77 3.44 -10.73
C THR A 128 -13.21 3.00 -10.41
N PHE A 129 -13.39 2.14 -9.41
CA PHE A 129 -14.73 1.70 -8.99
C PHE A 129 -15.49 2.80 -8.26
N VAL A 130 -14.80 3.61 -7.47
CA VAL A 130 -15.40 4.82 -6.86
C VAL A 130 -15.88 5.79 -7.94
N CYS A 131 -15.04 6.04 -8.94
CA CYS A 131 -15.38 6.87 -10.09
C CYS A 131 -16.62 6.35 -10.83
N LYS A 132 -16.65 5.07 -11.15
CA LYS A 132 -17.80 4.44 -11.84
C LYS A 132 -19.07 4.52 -11.00
N ARG A 133 -18.98 4.35 -9.68
CA ARG A 133 -20.13 4.48 -8.77
C ARG A 133 -20.75 5.88 -8.85
N TYR A 134 -19.94 6.92 -8.89
CA TYR A 134 -20.45 8.29 -9.06
C TYR A 134 -21.08 8.52 -10.43
N LEU A 135 -20.44 8.03 -11.50
CA LEU A 135 -21.01 8.12 -12.86
C LEU A 135 -22.35 7.39 -12.94
N ASP A 136 -22.45 6.18 -12.37
CA ASP A 136 -23.68 5.38 -12.34
C ASP A 136 -24.79 6.04 -11.50
N SER A 137 -24.43 6.90 -10.55
CA SER A 137 -25.39 7.70 -9.77
C SER A 137 -26.00 8.88 -10.56
N GLY A 138 -25.51 9.14 -11.77
CA GLY A 138 -26.01 10.20 -12.65
C GLY A 138 -25.17 11.49 -12.63
N MET A 139 -24.03 11.50 -11.94
CA MET A 139 -23.10 12.64 -11.99
C MET A 139 -22.43 12.74 -13.36
N THR A 140 -22.22 13.97 -13.83
CA THR A 140 -21.43 14.20 -15.05
C THR A 140 -19.94 13.92 -14.78
N PRO A 141 -19.13 13.61 -15.83
CA PRO A 141 -17.69 13.45 -15.67
C PRO A 141 -17.00 14.63 -14.96
N GLU A 142 -17.43 15.85 -15.25
CA GLU A 142 -16.90 17.07 -14.63
C GLU A 142 -17.25 17.14 -13.13
N GLN A 143 -18.46 16.77 -12.76
CA GLN A 143 -18.90 16.68 -11.36
C GLN A 143 -18.11 15.60 -10.60
N VAL A 144 -17.85 14.45 -11.22
CA VAL A 144 -17.06 13.38 -10.61
C VAL A 144 -15.62 13.84 -10.40
N ALA A 145 -15.01 14.49 -11.39
CA ALA A 145 -13.65 15.01 -11.28
C ALA A 145 -13.52 16.00 -10.10
N GLU A 146 -14.51 16.88 -9.93
CA GLU A 146 -14.56 17.82 -8.81
C GLU A 146 -14.76 17.10 -7.47
N GLN A 147 -15.72 16.17 -7.39
CA GLN A 147 -16.03 15.41 -6.17
C GLN A 147 -14.84 14.58 -5.69
N MET A 148 -14.15 13.93 -6.61
CA MET A 148 -13.01 13.07 -6.29
C MET A 148 -11.68 13.82 -6.19
N ASP A 149 -11.65 15.10 -6.56
CA ASP A 149 -10.42 15.90 -6.64
C ASP A 149 -9.36 15.23 -7.54
N VAL A 150 -9.81 14.81 -8.72
CA VAL A 150 -8.96 14.14 -9.73
C VAL A 150 -9.02 14.88 -11.06
N PRO A 151 -7.97 14.75 -11.90
CA PRO A 151 -8.04 15.29 -13.26
C PRO A 151 -9.17 14.66 -14.07
N ILE A 152 -9.83 15.44 -14.92
CA ILE A 152 -10.89 14.94 -15.82
C ILE A 152 -10.39 13.77 -16.70
N LYS A 153 -9.11 13.75 -17.03
CA LYS A 153 -8.46 12.65 -17.76
C LYS A 153 -8.62 11.31 -17.04
N PHE A 154 -8.53 11.30 -15.70
CA PHE A 154 -8.76 10.10 -14.90
C PHE A 154 -10.19 9.59 -15.06
N VAL A 155 -11.17 10.49 -14.92
CA VAL A 155 -12.60 10.14 -15.05
C VAL A 155 -12.91 9.62 -16.47
N ASN A 156 -12.39 10.27 -17.50
CA ASN A 156 -12.57 9.85 -18.88
C ASN A 156 -11.98 8.46 -19.15
N ALA A 157 -10.87 8.12 -18.50
CA ALA A 157 -10.28 6.78 -18.57
C ALA A 157 -11.17 5.71 -17.91
N CYS A 158 -11.96 6.06 -16.89
CA CYS A 158 -12.89 5.15 -16.22
C CYS A 158 -14.12 4.79 -17.08
N ILE A 159 -14.48 5.64 -18.05
CA ILE A 159 -15.65 5.47 -18.93
C ILE A 159 -15.37 4.42 -20.03
N ARG A 160 -14.12 4.20 -20.36
CA ARG A 160 -13.69 3.30 -21.47
C ARG A 160 -13.77 1.83 -21.12
#